data_d0dc0ec551e44985cdabf3f46da3e423
#
_entry.id   d0dc0ec551e44985cdabf3f46da3e423
#
_cell.length_a   1.000
_cell.length_b   1.000
_cell.length_c   1.000
_cell.angle_alpha   90.00
_cell.angle_beta   90.00
_cell.angle_gamma   90.00
#
_symmetry.space_group_name_H-M   'P 1'
#
loop_
_entity.id
_entity.type
_entity.pdbx_description
1 polymer ?
#
loop_
_entity_poly.entity_id
_entity_poly.type
_entity_poly.pdbx_seq_one_letter_code
_entity_poly.pdbx_strand_id
1 'polypeptide(L)'
;CIMKVKHWLIYIIYIALLHSLAFCATSCHRQNKDSEAKRTTQSAVDTTALMVMRVQSCARLYTAEMKIHKLITHTDEPRIKGKVLGLQVDLPARMGDRRIAIPIDVTLKAYIDFANFTADNLQRTDSTLVITLPDPHVIITSTRVDNQGTRQYVDALRSRYTDAEIANFAQQGADSITTHLSRFGLEERAKQSAARQLIPLFSNLGYTESQITLRFGRNYSDHDWTKLQTN
;
A
#
# COMPACT_ATOMS: atom_id res chain seq x y z
N CYS A 1 37.92 77.36 -0.86
CA CYS A 1 37.84 76.63 -2.12
C CYS A 1 37.23 75.23 -2.00
N ILE A 2 37.29 74.57 -0.85
CA ILE A 2 36.87 73.16 -0.66
C ILE A 2 35.35 73.03 -0.57
N MET A 3 34.61 74.03 -0.14
CA MET A 3 33.15 73.98 0.04
C MET A 3 32.38 74.01 -1.30
N LYS A 4 32.90 74.68 -2.34
CA LYS A 4 32.26 74.72 -3.68
C LYS A 4 32.38 73.41 -4.46
N VAL A 5 33.43 72.65 -4.24
CA VAL A 5 33.64 71.35 -4.91
C VAL A 5 32.68 70.30 -4.35
N LYS A 6 32.35 70.38 -3.04
CA LYS A 6 31.42 69.42 -2.39
C LYS A 6 29.98 69.59 -2.91
N HIS A 7 29.53 70.80 -3.12
CA HIS A 7 28.21 71.06 -3.71
C HIS A 7 28.11 70.66 -5.16
N TRP A 8 29.22 70.83 -5.94
CA TRP A 8 29.24 70.44 -7.34
C TRP A 8 29.22 68.92 -7.51
N LEU A 9 29.90 68.16 -6.64
CA LEU A 9 29.85 66.71 -6.61
C LEU A 9 28.47 66.18 -6.25
N ILE A 10 27.79 66.81 -5.29
CA ILE A 10 26.42 66.43 -4.92
C ILE A 10 25.44 66.68 -6.09
N TYR A 11 25.66 67.77 -6.83
CA TYR A 11 24.81 68.08 -8.00
C TYR A 11 24.97 67.09 -9.15
N ILE A 12 26.19 66.62 -9.39
CA ILE A 12 26.48 65.60 -10.40
C ILE A 12 25.85 64.26 -10.04
N ILE A 13 25.91 63.88 -8.76
CA ILE A 13 25.28 62.65 -8.26
C ILE A 13 23.75 62.71 -8.38
N TYR A 14 23.18 63.90 -8.10
CA TYR A 14 21.72 64.09 -8.23
C TYR A 14 21.24 64.07 -9.67
N ILE A 15 22.00 64.60 -10.61
CA ILE A 15 21.70 64.56 -12.05
C ILE A 15 21.86 63.15 -12.58
N ALA A 16 22.85 62.38 -12.11
CA ALA A 16 23.06 60.98 -12.50
C ALA A 16 21.89 60.10 -11.97
N LEU A 17 21.39 60.36 -10.75
CA LEU A 17 20.26 59.68 -10.18
C LEU A 17 18.93 59.98 -10.93
N LEU A 18 18.74 61.24 -11.32
CA LEU A 18 17.57 61.65 -12.14
C LEU A 18 17.55 61.02 -13.52
N HIS A 19 18.72 60.86 -14.15
CA HIS A 19 18.79 60.18 -15.46
C HIS A 19 18.55 58.68 -15.37
N SER A 20 18.91 58.03 -14.28
CA SER A 20 18.66 56.62 -14.06
C SER A 20 17.16 56.33 -13.84
N LEU A 21 16.41 57.21 -13.19
CA LEU A 21 14.95 57.08 -13.05
C LEU A 21 14.19 57.34 -14.37
N ALA A 22 14.68 58.21 -15.23
CA ALA A 22 14.06 58.48 -16.54
C ALA A 22 14.24 57.32 -17.53
N PHE A 23 15.29 56.50 -17.38
CA PHE A 23 15.55 55.36 -18.27
C PHE A 23 14.68 54.15 -17.95
N CYS A 24 14.13 54.03 -16.74
CA CYS A 24 13.18 52.96 -16.38
C CYS A 24 11.76 53.21 -16.88
N ALA A 25 11.37 54.44 -17.26
CA ALA A 25 10.02 54.76 -17.66
C ALA A 25 9.73 54.56 -19.16
N THR A 26 10.74 54.33 -19.99
CA THR A 26 10.54 54.17 -21.45
C THR A 26 10.61 52.73 -21.96
N SER A 27 10.72 51.74 -21.07
CA SER A 27 10.86 50.33 -21.48
C SER A 27 9.52 49.55 -21.46
N CYS A 28 8.39 50.17 -21.23
CA CYS A 28 7.08 49.54 -21.14
C CYS A 28 6.05 50.06 -22.14
N HIS A 29 6.39 50.24 -23.41
CA HIS A 29 5.35 50.40 -24.42
C HIS A 29 5.82 50.04 -25.81
N ARG A 30 6.02 48.71 -26.04
CA ARG A 30 5.97 48.17 -27.39
C ARG A 30 5.12 46.91 -27.34
N GLN A 31 3.83 47.13 -27.30
CA GLN A 31 2.80 46.13 -27.43
C GLN A 31 2.83 45.61 -28.87
N ASN A 32 3.52 44.50 -29.07
CA ASN A 32 3.47 43.74 -30.29
C ASN A 32 2.12 43.02 -30.37
N LYS A 33 1.26 43.49 -31.24
CA LYS A 33 -0.05 42.96 -31.56
C LYS A 33 -0.01 41.57 -32.23
N ASP A 34 1.15 40.99 -32.46
CA ASP A 34 1.32 39.70 -33.15
C ASP A 34 1.58 38.50 -32.20
N SER A 35 1.42 38.67 -30.89
CA SER A 35 1.63 37.59 -29.91
C SER A 35 0.34 36.96 -29.35
N GLU A 36 -0.81 37.40 -29.88
CA GLU A 36 -2.10 36.87 -29.37
C GLU A 36 -2.51 35.51 -29.98
N ALA A 37 -1.81 35.07 -31.03
CA ALA A 37 -2.04 33.76 -31.66
C ALA A 37 -1.15 32.61 -31.11
N LYS A 38 -0.26 32.87 -30.14
CA LYS A 38 0.71 31.89 -29.64
C LYS A 38 0.64 31.58 -28.15
N ARG A 39 -0.37 32.09 -27.45
CA ARG A 39 -0.65 31.78 -26.00
C ARG A 39 -1.66 30.70 -25.79
N THR A 40 -2.12 30.01 -26.83
CA THR A 40 -3.13 28.93 -26.69
C THR A 40 -2.54 27.54 -26.91
N THR A 41 -1.22 27.39 -26.79
CA THR A 41 -0.59 26.06 -26.63
C THR A 41 0.29 26.09 -25.39
N GLN A 42 -0.28 26.51 -24.28
CA GLN A 42 0.10 25.96 -23.02
C GLN A 42 -0.35 24.50 -23.13
N SER A 43 0.61 23.62 -23.45
CA SER A 43 0.47 22.17 -23.45
C SER A 43 -0.44 21.84 -22.27
N ALA A 44 -1.67 21.42 -22.55
CA ALA A 44 -2.51 20.85 -21.50
C ALA A 44 -1.67 19.75 -20.90
N VAL A 45 -1.15 19.99 -19.69
CA VAL A 45 -0.37 18.99 -18.97
C VAL A 45 -1.23 17.75 -19.01
N ASP A 46 -0.73 16.68 -19.63
CA ASP A 46 -1.50 15.44 -19.75
C ASP A 46 -1.74 14.92 -18.33
N THR A 47 -2.87 15.33 -17.78
CA THR A 47 -3.27 15.01 -16.42
C THR A 47 -3.31 13.49 -16.22
N THR A 48 -3.61 12.74 -17.28
CA THR A 48 -3.62 11.27 -17.27
C THR A 48 -2.22 10.71 -17.05
N ALA A 49 -1.23 11.20 -17.78
CA ALA A 49 0.17 10.79 -17.61
C ALA A 49 0.66 11.12 -16.19
N LEU A 50 0.31 12.30 -15.67
CA LEU A 50 0.66 12.68 -14.30
C LEU A 50 0.00 11.77 -13.27
N MET A 51 -1.28 11.39 -13.44
CA MET A 51 -1.98 10.44 -12.57
C MET A 51 -1.29 9.08 -12.56
N VAL A 52 -0.99 8.53 -13.74
CA VAL A 52 -0.29 7.24 -13.86
C VAL A 52 1.05 7.29 -13.15
N MET A 53 1.88 8.31 -13.41
CA MET A 53 3.18 8.47 -12.74
C MET A 53 3.04 8.53 -11.21
N ARG A 54 2.05 9.27 -10.70
CA ARG A 54 1.81 9.39 -9.26
C ARG A 54 1.42 8.07 -8.62
N VAL A 55 0.57 7.29 -9.28
CA VAL A 55 0.16 5.96 -8.81
C VAL A 55 1.33 4.98 -8.90
N GLN A 56 2.03 4.92 -10.03
CA GLN A 56 3.18 4.03 -10.21
C GLN A 56 4.33 4.35 -9.24
N SER A 57 4.51 5.60 -8.84
CA SER A 57 5.54 5.97 -7.86
C SER A 57 5.35 5.31 -6.50
N CYS A 58 4.15 4.86 -6.20
CA CYS A 58 3.84 4.11 -4.98
C CYS A 58 4.21 2.62 -5.06
N ALA A 59 4.59 2.08 -6.23
CA ALA A 59 4.90 0.68 -6.52
C ALA A 59 3.92 -0.32 -5.85
N ARG A 60 3.87 -0.33 -4.51
CA ARG A 60 2.94 -1.12 -3.70
C ARG A 60 2.31 -0.26 -2.62
N LEU A 61 0.99 -0.24 -2.57
CA LEU A 61 0.24 0.44 -1.54
C LEU A 61 -0.23 -0.57 -0.49
N TYR A 62 0.38 -0.56 0.69
CA TYR A 62 -0.08 -1.35 1.83
C TYR A 62 -1.32 -0.71 2.43
N THR A 63 -2.43 -1.43 2.38
CA THR A 63 -3.74 -0.88 2.68
C THR A 63 -4.36 -1.42 3.95
N ALA A 64 -4.02 -2.65 4.36
CA ALA A 64 -4.54 -3.25 5.57
C ALA A 64 -3.52 -4.19 6.23
N GLU A 65 -3.60 -4.30 7.55
CA GLU A 65 -2.84 -5.24 8.37
C GLU A 65 -3.79 -5.96 9.32
N MET A 66 -3.54 -7.25 9.55
CA MET A 66 -4.27 -8.07 10.52
C MET A 66 -3.31 -8.97 11.27
N LYS A 67 -3.51 -9.09 12.58
CA LYS A 67 -2.81 -10.06 13.42
C LYS A 67 -3.79 -11.18 13.79
N ILE A 68 -3.35 -12.41 13.61
CA ILE A 68 -4.11 -13.62 13.95
C ILE A 68 -3.33 -14.35 15.01
N HIS A 69 -3.99 -14.59 16.14
CA HIS A 69 -3.51 -15.48 17.17
C HIS A 69 -4.15 -16.86 16.98
N LYS A 70 -3.35 -17.89 16.83
CA LYS A 70 -3.80 -19.26 16.57
C LYS A 70 -3.11 -20.25 17.51
N LEU A 71 -3.90 -21.14 18.12
CA LEU A 71 -3.38 -22.27 18.88
C LEU A 71 -3.31 -23.49 17.98
N ILE A 72 -2.12 -24.05 17.82
CA ILE A 72 -1.89 -25.29 17.08
C ILE A 72 -1.76 -26.41 18.09
N THR A 73 -2.54 -27.45 17.90
CA THR A 73 -2.47 -28.66 18.73
C THR A 73 -2.05 -29.85 17.89
N HIS A 74 -1.13 -30.66 18.39
CA HIS A 74 -0.73 -31.90 17.77
C HIS A 74 -0.68 -33.01 18.81
N THR A 75 -1.19 -34.19 18.43
CA THR A 75 -1.12 -35.41 19.24
C THR A 75 -0.40 -36.47 18.42
N ASP A 76 0.64 -37.04 19.00
CA ASP A 76 1.43 -38.11 18.41
C ASP A 76 1.21 -39.39 19.22
N GLU A 77 0.44 -40.30 18.64
CA GLU A 77 0.15 -41.63 19.16
C GLU A 77 0.93 -42.64 18.33
N PRO A 78 1.94 -43.30 18.93
CA PRO A 78 2.70 -44.30 18.20
C PRO A 78 1.83 -45.49 17.82
N ARG A 79 1.94 -45.96 16.59
CA ARG A 79 1.20 -47.11 16.09
C ARG A 79 2.14 -48.16 15.52
N ILE A 80 1.94 -49.43 15.91
CA ILE A 80 2.69 -50.57 15.35
C ILE A 80 1.96 -51.01 14.07
N LYS A 81 2.62 -50.79 12.95
CA LYS A 81 2.13 -51.24 11.64
C LYS A 81 2.97 -52.42 11.18
N GLY A 82 2.31 -53.52 10.85
CA GLY A 82 3.01 -54.72 10.38
C GLY A 82 2.10 -55.72 9.71
N LYS A 83 2.65 -56.78 9.12
CA LYS A 83 1.92 -57.94 8.63
C LYS A 83 2.13 -59.09 9.59
N VAL A 84 1.07 -59.61 10.17
CA VAL A 84 1.09 -60.85 10.98
C VAL A 84 0.20 -61.88 10.30
N LEU A 85 0.76 -63.04 9.95
CA LEU A 85 0.07 -64.13 9.23
C LEU A 85 -0.68 -63.63 7.94
N GLY A 86 -0.08 -62.71 7.18
CA GLY A 86 -0.67 -62.17 5.94
C GLY A 86 -1.72 -61.05 6.16
N LEU A 87 -2.14 -60.80 7.39
CA LEU A 87 -3.06 -59.70 7.72
C LEU A 87 -2.29 -58.43 8.10
N GLN A 88 -2.72 -57.29 7.55
CA GLN A 88 -2.17 -55.99 7.96
C GLN A 88 -2.72 -55.65 9.38
N VAL A 89 -1.78 -55.42 10.27
CA VAL A 89 -2.07 -55.03 11.67
C VAL A 89 -1.67 -53.60 11.86
N ASP A 90 -2.57 -52.74 12.35
CA ASP A 90 -2.33 -51.36 12.74
C ASP A 90 -2.87 -51.18 14.18
N LEU A 91 -2.01 -51.39 15.18
CA LEU A 91 -2.38 -51.33 16.58
C LEU A 91 -1.70 -50.15 17.26
N PRO A 92 -2.43 -49.46 18.18
CA PRO A 92 -1.80 -48.43 18.99
C PRO A 92 -0.69 -49.07 19.84
N ALA A 93 0.52 -48.50 19.76
CA ALA A 93 1.61 -48.95 20.62
C ALA A 93 1.41 -48.36 22.02
N ARG A 94 1.48 -49.21 23.05
CA ARG A 94 1.38 -48.78 24.48
C ARG A 94 2.69 -48.08 24.93
N MET A 95 3.32 -47.28 24.08
CA MET A 95 4.57 -46.58 24.41
C MET A 95 4.30 -45.17 24.96
N GLY A 96 3.06 -44.81 25.19
CA GLY A 96 2.65 -43.49 25.67
C GLY A 96 2.49 -42.44 24.57
N ASP A 97 1.73 -41.44 24.87
CA ASP A 97 1.41 -40.34 23.95
C ASP A 97 2.30 -39.12 24.19
N ARG A 98 2.45 -38.31 23.20
CA ARG A 98 2.93 -36.92 23.38
C ARG A 98 1.99 -35.96 22.71
N ARG A 99 1.70 -34.88 23.39
CA ARG A 99 0.79 -33.82 22.93
C ARG A 99 1.46 -32.48 23.08
N ILE A 100 1.19 -31.60 22.14
CA ILE A 100 1.73 -30.25 22.20
C ILE A 100 0.65 -29.23 21.80
N ALA A 101 0.67 -28.09 22.47
CA ALA A 101 -0.11 -26.91 22.11
C ALA A 101 0.85 -25.74 21.92
N ILE A 102 0.83 -25.16 20.74
CA ILE A 102 1.76 -24.11 20.29
C ILE A 102 0.94 -22.88 19.90
N PRO A 103 0.94 -21.82 20.71
CA PRO A 103 0.40 -20.55 20.29
C PRO A 103 1.29 -19.89 19.25
N ILE A 104 0.70 -19.41 18.15
CA ILE A 104 1.40 -18.63 17.12
C ILE A 104 0.68 -17.32 16.86
N ASP A 105 1.47 -16.27 16.62
CA ASP A 105 1.01 -14.99 16.13
C ASP A 105 1.42 -14.83 14.67
N VAL A 106 0.45 -14.65 13.79
CA VAL A 106 0.67 -14.45 12.36
C VAL A 106 0.22 -13.06 11.97
N THR A 107 1.11 -12.30 11.33
CA THR A 107 0.78 -10.99 10.80
C THR A 107 0.57 -11.08 9.29
N LEU A 108 -0.62 -10.69 8.86
CA LEU A 108 -1.00 -10.57 7.45
C LEU A 108 -0.97 -9.10 7.04
N LYS A 109 -0.49 -8.83 5.82
CA LYS A 109 -0.63 -7.51 5.19
C LYS A 109 -1.27 -7.67 3.82
N ALA A 110 -2.16 -6.73 3.51
CA ALA A 110 -2.71 -6.60 2.18
C ALA A 110 -2.10 -5.38 1.49
N TYR A 111 -1.77 -5.52 0.21
CA TYR A 111 -1.26 -4.45 -0.62
C TYR A 111 -1.84 -4.53 -2.04
N ILE A 112 -1.88 -3.38 -2.71
CA ILE A 112 -2.20 -3.26 -4.12
C ILE A 112 -0.89 -3.04 -4.86
N ASP A 113 -0.64 -3.81 -5.92
CA ASP A 113 0.55 -3.69 -6.76
C ASP A 113 0.22 -2.84 -7.99
N PHE A 114 0.93 -1.71 -8.14
CA PHE A 114 0.74 -0.79 -9.25
C PHE A 114 1.77 -0.94 -10.36
N ALA A 115 2.57 -2.00 -10.37
CA ALA A 115 3.60 -2.21 -11.39
C ALA A 115 3.03 -2.19 -12.82
N ASN A 116 1.81 -2.70 -12.99
CA ASN A 116 1.12 -2.76 -14.27
C ASN A 116 0.01 -1.71 -14.43
N PHE A 117 -0.02 -0.68 -13.60
CA PHE A 117 -1.00 0.38 -13.70
C PHE A 117 -0.65 1.29 -14.89
N THR A 118 -1.59 1.49 -15.81
CA THR A 118 -1.41 2.27 -17.04
C THR A 118 -2.55 3.27 -17.24
N ALA A 119 -2.49 4.04 -18.31
CA ALA A 119 -3.57 4.94 -18.70
C ALA A 119 -4.90 4.21 -18.99
N ASP A 120 -4.84 2.94 -19.40
CA ASP A 120 -6.02 2.12 -19.68
C ASP A 120 -6.85 1.82 -18.42
N ASN A 121 -6.23 1.95 -17.25
CA ASN A 121 -6.90 1.83 -15.95
C ASN A 121 -7.70 3.09 -15.58
N LEU A 122 -7.58 4.17 -16.35
CA LEU A 122 -8.25 5.44 -16.13
C LEU A 122 -9.26 5.70 -17.24
N GLN A 123 -10.53 5.70 -16.90
CA GLN A 123 -11.61 6.08 -17.82
C GLN A 123 -12.14 7.44 -17.40
N ARG A 124 -11.93 8.42 -18.26
CA ARG A 124 -12.28 9.80 -18.02
C ARG A 124 -13.46 10.23 -18.92
N THR A 125 -14.45 10.81 -18.30
CA THR A 125 -15.53 11.55 -18.99
C THR A 125 -15.48 13.01 -18.53
N ASP A 126 -16.29 13.88 -19.14
CA ASP A 126 -16.31 15.32 -18.81
C ASP A 126 -16.59 15.60 -17.34
N SER A 127 -17.30 14.71 -16.65
CA SER A 127 -17.74 14.90 -15.27
C SER A 127 -17.32 13.80 -14.30
N THR A 128 -16.73 12.69 -14.77
CA THR A 128 -16.39 11.55 -13.90
C THR A 128 -15.04 10.95 -14.25
N LEU A 129 -14.36 10.41 -13.23
CA LEU A 129 -13.14 9.65 -13.32
C LEU A 129 -13.35 8.26 -12.74
N VAL A 130 -13.31 7.25 -13.59
CA VAL A 130 -13.35 5.84 -13.16
C VAL A 130 -11.94 5.27 -13.17
N ILE A 131 -11.50 4.74 -12.04
CA ILE A 131 -10.18 4.19 -11.83
C ILE A 131 -10.30 2.71 -11.53
N THR A 132 -9.73 1.87 -12.38
CA THR A 132 -9.71 0.42 -12.18
C THR A 132 -8.40 0.01 -11.54
N LEU A 133 -8.46 -0.48 -10.30
CA LEU A 133 -7.32 -0.92 -9.52
C LEU A 133 -7.18 -2.45 -9.57
N PRO A 134 -5.97 -3.00 -9.47
CA PRO A 134 -5.78 -4.43 -9.23
C PRO A 134 -6.40 -4.86 -7.90
N ASP A 135 -6.83 -6.12 -7.82
CA ASP A 135 -7.26 -6.69 -6.55
C ASP A 135 -6.10 -6.72 -5.54
N PRO A 136 -6.39 -6.54 -4.24
CA PRO A 136 -5.37 -6.60 -3.21
C PRO A 136 -4.75 -8.00 -3.11
N HIS A 137 -3.43 -8.05 -2.93
CA HIS A 137 -2.70 -9.26 -2.58
C HIS A 137 -2.52 -9.34 -1.07
N VAL A 138 -2.75 -10.52 -0.50
CA VAL A 138 -2.53 -10.78 0.93
C VAL A 138 -1.31 -11.66 1.11
N ILE A 139 -0.41 -11.23 1.99
CA ILE A 139 0.82 -11.96 2.32
C ILE A 139 0.99 -12.10 3.84
N ILE A 140 1.62 -13.20 4.25
CA ILE A 140 2.14 -13.34 5.60
C ILE A 140 3.47 -12.59 5.68
N THR A 141 3.58 -11.65 6.60
CA THR A 141 4.81 -10.88 6.82
C THR A 141 5.59 -11.32 8.05
N SER A 142 4.93 -11.99 8.98
CA SER A 142 5.56 -12.51 10.19
C SER A 142 4.78 -13.69 10.75
N THR A 143 5.51 -14.72 11.17
CA THR A 143 5.00 -15.81 12.01
C THR A 143 5.88 -15.88 13.25
N ARG A 144 5.30 -15.74 14.42
CA ARG A 144 6.00 -15.82 15.70
C ARG A 144 5.42 -16.95 16.54
N VAL A 145 6.26 -17.84 17.05
CA VAL A 145 5.90 -18.84 18.04
C VAL A 145 6.00 -18.23 19.44
N ASP A 146 4.95 -18.39 20.23
CA ASP A 146 5.01 -18.08 21.66
C ASP A 146 5.61 -19.27 22.42
N ASN A 147 6.90 -19.24 22.61
CA ASN A 147 7.62 -20.31 23.32
C ASN A 147 7.21 -20.38 24.80
N GLN A 148 6.84 -19.26 25.41
CA GLN A 148 6.41 -19.22 26.81
C GLN A 148 5.01 -19.82 27.00
N GLY A 149 4.12 -19.63 26.01
CA GLY A 149 2.80 -20.21 25.97
C GLY A 149 2.76 -21.66 25.51
N THR A 150 3.85 -22.17 24.90
CA THR A 150 3.92 -23.56 24.41
C THR A 150 3.86 -24.56 25.57
N ARG A 151 2.94 -25.51 25.48
CA ARG A 151 2.71 -26.56 26.47
C ARG A 151 2.90 -27.92 25.84
N GLN A 152 3.70 -28.78 26.50
CA GLN A 152 3.94 -30.16 26.07
C GLN A 152 3.56 -31.10 27.19
N TYR A 153 2.80 -32.13 26.83
CA TYR A 153 2.58 -33.31 27.63
C TYR A 153 3.30 -34.48 26.96
N VAL A 154 4.14 -35.18 27.71
CA VAL A 154 4.97 -36.27 27.21
C VAL A 154 5.00 -37.39 28.22
N ASP A 155 4.57 -38.58 27.82
CA ASP A 155 4.64 -39.76 28.65
C ASP A 155 6.11 -40.19 28.93
N ALA A 156 6.34 -40.88 30.05
CA ALA A 156 7.64 -41.18 30.61
C ALA A 156 8.58 -41.93 29.61
N LEU A 157 8.02 -42.66 28.66
CA LEU A 157 8.80 -43.43 27.68
C LEU A 157 9.03 -42.67 26.36
N ARG A 158 8.69 -41.41 26.29
CA ARG A 158 8.79 -40.60 25.08
C ARG A 158 9.69 -39.39 25.27
N SER A 159 10.37 -39.00 24.20
CA SER A 159 11.14 -37.75 24.15
C SER A 159 10.23 -36.53 23.93
N ARG A 160 10.66 -35.38 24.45
CA ARG A 160 9.99 -34.10 24.17
C ARG A 160 10.08 -33.77 22.69
N TYR A 161 9.14 -32.92 22.24
CA TYR A 161 9.23 -32.33 20.90
C TYR A 161 10.47 -31.47 20.78
N THR A 162 11.17 -31.63 19.68
CA THR A 162 12.33 -30.81 19.31
C THR A 162 11.91 -29.46 18.79
N ASP A 163 12.81 -28.47 18.80
CA ASP A 163 12.53 -27.15 18.24
C ASP A 163 12.21 -27.22 16.74
N ALA A 164 12.81 -28.18 16.02
CA ALA A 164 12.52 -28.42 14.60
C ALA A 164 11.09 -28.91 14.37
N GLU A 165 10.58 -29.83 15.23
CA GLU A 165 9.19 -30.30 15.15
C GLU A 165 8.21 -29.16 15.49
N ILE A 166 8.52 -28.35 16.50
CA ILE A 166 7.74 -27.17 16.88
C ILE A 166 7.67 -26.16 15.73
N ALA A 167 8.81 -25.85 15.12
CA ALA A 167 8.87 -24.95 13.98
C ALA A 167 8.06 -25.47 12.77
N ASN A 168 8.12 -26.78 12.50
CA ASN A 168 7.34 -27.40 11.43
C ASN A 168 5.83 -27.29 11.67
N PHE A 169 5.36 -27.57 12.90
CA PHE A 169 3.95 -27.40 13.25
C PHE A 169 3.50 -25.94 13.15
N ALA A 170 4.34 -25.01 13.57
CA ALA A 170 4.08 -23.57 13.44
C ALA A 170 3.92 -23.16 11.97
N GLN A 171 4.81 -23.68 11.10
CA GLN A 171 4.72 -23.43 9.65
C GLN A 171 3.43 -24.01 9.07
N GLN A 172 3.07 -25.24 9.36
CA GLN A 172 1.82 -25.86 8.93
C GLN A 172 0.59 -25.06 9.40
N GLY A 173 0.68 -24.53 10.62
CA GLY A 173 -0.35 -23.65 11.17
C GLY A 173 -0.50 -22.36 10.40
N ALA A 174 0.60 -21.73 10.01
CA ALA A 174 0.63 -20.53 9.18
C ALA A 174 0.11 -20.80 7.76
N ASP A 175 0.53 -21.91 7.15
CA ASP A 175 0.07 -22.32 5.81
C ASP A 175 -1.44 -22.55 5.78
N SER A 176 -2.00 -23.10 6.86
CA SER A 176 -3.45 -23.29 6.95
C SER A 176 -4.22 -21.96 7.05
N ILE A 177 -3.60 -20.89 7.54
CA ILE A 177 -4.16 -19.54 7.50
C ILE A 177 -4.18 -19.04 6.05
N THR A 178 -3.10 -19.24 5.31
CA THR A 178 -2.98 -18.84 3.90
C THR A 178 -4.07 -19.47 3.04
N THR A 179 -4.39 -20.74 3.27
CA THR A 179 -5.44 -21.46 2.54
C THR A 179 -6.85 -20.86 2.77
N HIS A 180 -7.05 -20.13 3.85
CA HIS A 180 -8.37 -19.62 4.26
C HIS A 180 -8.42 -18.09 4.37
N LEU A 181 -7.56 -17.37 3.65
CA LEU A 181 -7.44 -15.89 3.73
C LEU A 181 -8.76 -15.17 3.47
N SER A 182 -9.57 -15.66 2.53
CA SER A 182 -10.87 -15.06 2.21
C SER A 182 -11.84 -14.98 3.41
N ARG A 183 -11.72 -15.90 4.36
CA ARG A 183 -12.58 -15.92 5.56
C ARG A 183 -12.32 -14.75 6.53
N PHE A 184 -11.17 -14.12 6.43
CA PHE A 184 -10.79 -13.03 7.33
C PHE A 184 -11.26 -11.66 6.86
N GLY A 185 -11.81 -11.55 5.63
CA GLY A 185 -12.31 -10.28 5.07
C GLY A 185 -11.22 -9.21 4.92
N LEU A 186 -9.93 -9.62 4.86
CA LEU A 186 -8.82 -8.68 4.78
C LEU A 186 -8.76 -7.98 3.42
N GLU A 187 -9.12 -8.68 2.34
CA GLU A 187 -9.18 -8.11 0.99
C GLU A 187 -10.19 -6.96 0.93
N GLU A 188 -11.36 -7.16 1.52
CA GLU A 188 -12.40 -6.15 1.55
C GLU A 188 -12.00 -4.91 2.35
N ARG A 189 -11.40 -5.12 3.53
CA ARG A 189 -10.80 -4.02 4.30
C ARG A 189 -9.70 -3.30 3.53
N ALA A 190 -8.93 -4.04 2.75
CA ALA A 190 -7.88 -3.48 1.92
C ALA A 190 -8.45 -2.58 0.82
N LYS A 191 -9.53 -3.00 0.14
CA LYS A 191 -10.24 -2.20 -0.87
C LYS A 191 -10.77 -0.90 -0.27
N GLN A 192 -11.44 -0.98 0.87
CA GLN A 192 -11.96 0.19 1.58
C GLN A 192 -10.86 1.16 2.02
N SER A 193 -9.77 0.62 2.55
CA SER A 193 -8.63 1.44 2.96
C SER A 193 -7.92 2.09 1.78
N ALA A 194 -7.81 1.39 0.64
CA ALA A 194 -7.28 1.94 -0.60
C ALA A 194 -8.15 3.10 -1.10
N ALA A 195 -9.47 2.96 -1.07
CA ALA A 195 -10.38 4.02 -1.48
C ALA A 195 -10.15 5.29 -0.63
N ARG A 196 -10.10 5.15 0.70
CA ARG A 196 -9.84 6.28 1.61
C ARG A 196 -8.50 6.97 1.37
N GLN A 197 -7.50 6.26 0.88
CA GLN A 197 -6.17 6.83 0.61
C GLN A 197 -6.07 7.46 -0.78
N LEU A 198 -6.69 6.83 -1.78
CA LEU A 198 -6.52 7.22 -3.17
C LEU A 198 -7.50 8.31 -3.61
N ILE A 199 -8.74 8.32 -3.11
CA ILE A 199 -9.73 9.34 -3.49
C ILE A 199 -9.20 10.76 -3.24
N PRO A 200 -8.66 11.10 -2.05
CA PRO A 200 -8.08 12.43 -1.82
C PRO A 200 -6.90 12.75 -2.75
N LEU A 201 -6.11 11.74 -3.13
CA LEU A 201 -5.00 11.93 -4.07
C LEU A 201 -5.50 12.40 -5.44
N PHE A 202 -6.57 11.80 -5.94
CA PHE A 202 -7.17 12.17 -7.23
C PHE A 202 -7.98 13.46 -7.14
N SER A 203 -8.57 13.77 -5.98
CA SER A 203 -9.26 15.04 -5.75
C SER A 203 -8.30 16.24 -5.89
N ASN A 204 -7.06 16.10 -5.48
CA ASN A 204 -6.02 17.12 -5.67
C ASN A 204 -5.66 17.39 -7.15
N LEU A 205 -6.12 16.54 -8.06
CA LEU A 205 -5.92 16.68 -9.50
C LEU A 205 -7.12 17.35 -10.21
N GLY A 206 -8.07 17.89 -9.44
CA GLY A 206 -9.15 18.70 -9.94
C GLY A 206 -10.52 18.01 -10.05
N TYR A 207 -10.65 16.80 -9.50
CA TYR A 207 -11.94 16.10 -9.41
C TYR A 207 -12.52 16.27 -8.00
N THR A 208 -13.84 16.41 -7.90
CA THR A 208 -14.51 16.26 -6.60
C THR A 208 -14.61 14.77 -6.24
N GLU A 209 -14.66 14.44 -4.94
CA GLU A 209 -14.77 13.05 -4.48
C GLU A 209 -15.98 12.31 -5.09
N SER A 210 -17.11 13.02 -5.27
CA SER A 210 -18.32 12.49 -5.91
C SER A 210 -18.15 12.14 -7.40
N GLN A 211 -17.13 12.68 -8.05
CA GLN A 211 -16.82 12.41 -9.45
C GLN A 211 -15.86 11.25 -9.64
N ILE A 212 -15.28 10.72 -8.54
CA ILE A 212 -14.30 9.65 -8.58
C ILE A 212 -14.95 8.32 -8.23
N THR A 213 -14.82 7.33 -9.10
CA THR A 213 -15.26 5.96 -8.86
C THR A 213 -14.08 5.02 -8.90
N LEU A 214 -13.85 4.28 -7.82
CA LEU A 214 -12.83 3.23 -7.77
C LEU A 214 -13.46 1.86 -7.99
N ARG A 215 -12.85 1.06 -8.86
CA ARG A 215 -13.24 -0.31 -9.16
C ARG A 215 -12.04 -1.23 -8.91
N PHE A 216 -12.29 -2.47 -8.49
CA PHE A 216 -11.23 -3.45 -8.24
C PHE A 216 -11.43 -4.67 -9.11
N GLY A 217 -10.29 -5.17 -9.65
CA GLY A 217 -10.25 -6.38 -10.46
C GLY A 217 -10.95 -6.27 -11.81
N ARG A 218 -10.95 -7.38 -12.56
CA ARG A 218 -11.68 -7.52 -13.81
C ARG A 218 -13.15 -7.91 -13.61
N ASN A 219 -13.49 -8.43 -12.44
CA ASN A 219 -14.84 -8.82 -12.07
C ASN A 219 -15.45 -7.75 -11.20
N TYR A 220 -16.28 -6.93 -11.83
CA TYR A 220 -17.04 -5.88 -11.19
C TYR A 220 -17.97 -6.44 -10.11
N SER A 221 -17.70 -6.19 -8.86
CA SER A 221 -18.79 -5.98 -7.91
C SER A 221 -19.08 -4.48 -7.90
N ASP A 222 -20.31 -4.10 -8.27
CA ASP A 222 -20.78 -2.70 -8.32
C ASP A 222 -20.87 -2.05 -6.92
N HIS A 223 -19.87 -2.23 -6.07
CA HIS A 223 -19.78 -1.52 -4.81
C HIS A 223 -19.20 -0.13 -5.08
N ASP A 224 -20.07 0.85 -5.00
CA ASP A 224 -19.73 2.26 -5.05
C ASP A 224 -19.01 2.66 -3.75
N TRP A 225 -17.67 2.60 -3.77
CA TRP A 225 -16.82 2.87 -2.61
C TRP A 225 -16.80 4.36 -2.22
N THR A 226 -17.35 5.24 -3.05
CA THR A 226 -17.48 6.67 -2.74
C THR A 226 -18.46 6.92 -1.59
N LYS A 227 -19.40 6.01 -1.34
CA LYS A 227 -20.40 6.12 -0.27
C LYS A 227 -19.89 5.77 1.14
N LEU A 228 -18.68 5.27 1.28
CA LEU A 228 -18.13 4.86 2.58
C LEU A 228 -17.50 6.00 3.40
N GLN A 229 -17.43 7.20 2.86
CA GLN A 229 -16.84 8.36 3.55
C GLN A 229 -17.84 9.17 4.39
N THR A 230 -19.13 8.84 4.37
CA THR A 230 -20.19 9.65 5.01
C THR A 230 -20.75 9.05 6.30
N ASN A 231 -20.00 8.18 7.01
CA ASN A 231 -20.36 7.74 8.37
C ASN A 231 -19.18 7.92 9.33
#